data_3d39c18d028ea64836e4c381aa890bcd
#
_entry.id   3d39c18d028ea64836e4c381aa890bcd
#
_cell.length_a   1.000
_cell.length_b   1.000
_cell.length_c   1.000
_cell.angle_alpha   90.00
_cell.angle_beta   90.00
_cell.angle_gamma   90.00
#
_symmetry.space_group_name_H-M   'P 1'
#
loop_
_entity.id
_entity.type
_entity.pdbx_description
1 polymer ?
#
loop_
_entity_poly.entity_id
_entity_poly.type
_entity_poly.pdbx_seq_one_letter_code
_entity_poly.pdbx_strand_id
1 'polypeptide(L)'
;MKKMIVIILSILTVSSGMILGSCSVVSSGSEKEEMLQIVESKKMKSVIEKGLKMLDSQALTPEGKIKSYKIDKNSLAHNPMGGLMFDLIINGDKEVTIGYVVTEDENGNFHRDGTVWSPKFTKLIYGTNKCDTK
;
A
#
# COMPACT_ATOMS: atom_id res chain seq x y z
N MET A 1 5.70 43.21 29.01
CA MET A 1 4.47 42.89 28.28
C MET A 1 4.43 43.29 26.84
N LYS A 2 4.95 44.47 26.48
CA LYS A 2 5.00 44.93 25.09
C LYS A 2 5.90 44.08 24.18
N LYS A 3 6.99 43.51 24.70
CA LYS A 3 7.90 42.62 23.95
C LYS A 3 7.33 41.26 23.61
N MET A 4 6.41 40.73 24.40
CA MET A 4 5.76 39.45 24.13
C MET A 4 4.73 39.56 23.02
N ILE A 5 4.03 40.68 22.92
CA ILE A 5 3.00 40.88 21.88
C ILE A 5 3.65 40.98 20.49
N VAL A 6 4.83 41.59 20.41
CA VAL A 6 5.58 41.70 19.14
C VAL A 6 6.08 40.33 18.67
N ILE A 7 6.50 39.47 19.59
CA ILE A 7 6.94 38.10 19.24
C ILE A 7 5.78 37.22 18.74
N ILE A 8 4.63 37.36 19.35
CA ILE A 8 3.42 36.60 18.95
C ILE A 8 2.95 37.05 17.55
N LEU A 9 3.01 38.34 17.27
CA LEU A 9 2.63 38.88 15.96
C LEU A 9 3.61 38.44 14.86
N SER A 10 4.90 38.33 15.17
CA SER A 10 5.90 37.88 14.19
C SER A 10 5.79 36.38 13.87
N ILE A 11 5.34 35.56 14.81
CA ILE A 11 5.10 34.14 14.59
C ILE A 11 3.87 33.91 13.70
N LEU A 12 2.84 34.72 13.85
CA LEU A 12 1.62 34.62 13.04
C LEU A 12 1.85 35.01 11.58
N THR A 13 2.80 35.89 11.27
CA THR A 13 3.09 36.29 9.90
C THR A 13 3.93 35.29 9.13
N VAL A 14 4.71 34.46 9.81
CA VAL A 14 5.55 33.43 9.16
C VAL A 14 4.71 32.19 8.78
N SER A 15 3.66 31.87 9.55
CA SER A 15 2.84 30.70 9.27
C SER A 15 1.93 30.86 8.06
N SER A 16 1.55 32.08 7.69
CA SER A 16 0.67 32.30 6.53
C SER A 16 1.42 32.30 5.19
N GLY A 17 2.72 32.44 5.18
CA GLY A 17 3.51 32.43 3.95
C GLY A 17 3.84 31.03 3.40
N MET A 18 3.79 30.00 4.23
CA MET A 18 4.12 28.64 3.80
C MET A 18 2.98 27.88 3.14
N ILE A 19 1.75 28.30 3.35
CA ILE A 19 0.58 27.60 2.82
C ILE A 19 0.36 27.86 1.32
N LEU A 20 0.83 28.99 0.83
CA LEU A 20 0.65 29.40 -0.58
C LEU A 20 1.70 28.81 -1.53
N GLY A 21 2.83 28.30 -1.03
CA GLY A 21 3.89 27.72 -1.86
C GLY A 21 3.69 26.25 -2.19
N SER A 22 2.83 25.54 -1.47
CA SER A 22 2.65 24.10 -1.66
C SER A 22 1.55 23.72 -2.66
N CYS A 23 0.69 24.64 -3.04
CA CYS A 23 -0.42 24.37 -3.97
C CYS A 23 -0.03 24.35 -5.45
N SER A 24 1.14 24.82 -5.84
CA SER A 24 1.48 25.04 -7.25
C SER A 24 2.42 23.98 -7.86
N VAL A 25 2.93 23.02 -7.10
CA VAL A 25 4.05 22.22 -7.59
C VAL A 25 3.69 20.77 -7.91
N VAL A 26 2.49 20.24 -7.60
CA VAL A 26 2.38 18.79 -7.69
C VAL A 26 0.99 18.28 -8.03
N SER A 27 0.70 18.08 -9.31
CA SER A 27 -0.39 17.19 -9.70
C SER A 27 0.01 15.70 -9.67
N SER A 28 1.22 15.33 -10.03
CA SER A 28 1.65 13.93 -10.08
C SER A 28 2.11 13.35 -8.74
N GLY A 29 2.67 14.18 -7.86
CA GLY A 29 3.08 13.72 -6.52
C GLY A 29 1.91 13.55 -5.56
N SER A 30 0.85 14.35 -5.68
CA SER A 30 -0.33 14.24 -4.81
C SER A 30 -1.13 12.95 -5.06
N GLU A 31 -1.29 12.52 -6.32
CA GLU A 31 -1.95 11.26 -6.65
C GLU A 31 -1.23 10.06 -6.05
N LYS A 32 0.08 10.04 -6.13
CA LYS A 32 0.89 8.96 -5.56
C LYS A 32 0.82 8.94 -4.03
N GLU A 33 0.81 10.10 -3.39
CA GLU A 33 0.65 10.21 -1.95
C GLU A 33 -0.73 9.76 -1.49
N GLU A 34 -1.78 10.13 -2.20
CA GLU A 34 -3.13 9.66 -1.92
C GLU A 34 -3.24 8.13 -2.04
N MET A 35 -2.70 7.56 -3.11
CA MET A 35 -2.63 6.11 -3.28
C MET A 35 -1.87 5.43 -2.14
N LEU A 36 -0.74 6.00 -1.71
CA LEU A 36 0.04 5.49 -0.58
C LEU A 36 -0.75 5.51 0.72
N GLN A 37 -1.45 6.59 1.01
CA GLN A 37 -2.30 6.70 2.19
C GLN A 37 -3.42 5.64 2.18
N ILE A 38 -4.00 5.37 1.03
CA ILE A 38 -5.04 4.36 0.87
C ILE A 38 -4.48 2.96 1.14
N VAL A 39 -3.34 2.60 0.53
CA VAL A 39 -2.76 1.26 0.70
C VAL A 39 -2.16 1.04 2.08
N GLU A 40 -1.74 2.08 2.76
CA GLU A 40 -1.23 2.03 4.14
C GLU A 40 -2.35 2.15 5.19
N SER A 41 -3.59 2.35 4.79
CA SER A 41 -4.73 2.46 5.69
C SER A 41 -5.01 1.13 6.42
N LYS A 42 -5.64 1.22 7.58
CA LYS A 42 -6.05 0.04 8.37
C LYS A 42 -7.04 -0.85 7.62
N LYS A 43 -7.93 -0.25 6.83
CA LYS A 43 -8.89 -1.00 6.01
C LYS A 43 -8.18 -1.84 4.95
N MET A 44 -7.23 -1.25 4.24
CA MET A 44 -6.45 -1.96 3.23
C MET A 44 -5.58 -3.05 3.86
N LYS A 45 -4.94 -2.75 4.98
CA LYS A 45 -4.18 -3.74 5.75
C LYS A 45 -5.02 -4.96 6.11
N SER A 46 -6.25 -4.75 6.56
CA SER A 46 -7.19 -5.83 6.85
C SER A 46 -7.51 -6.69 5.63
N VAL A 47 -7.74 -6.07 4.48
CA VAL A 47 -7.99 -6.78 3.21
C VAL A 47 -6.79 -7.62 2.78
N ILE A 48 -5.60 -7.04 2.86
CA ILE A 48 -4.34 -7.73 2.54
C ILE A 48 -4.13 -8.93 3.47
N GLU A 49 -4.20 -8.73 4.77
CA GLU A 49 -3.94 -9.78 5.76
C GLU A 49 -4.97 -10.92 5.68
N LYS A 50 -6.24 -10.61 5.47
CA LYS A 50 -7.26 -11.62 5.21
C LYS A 50 -6.96 -12.43 3.95
N GLY A 51 -6.55 -11.76 2.89
CA GLY A 51 -6.15 -12.42 1.65
C GLY A 51 -4.98 -13.37 1.83
N LEU A 52 -3.95 -12.95 2.55
CA LEU A 52 -2.79 -13.79 2.86
C LEU A 52 -3.15 -15.00 3.72
N LYS A 53 -4.01 -14.82 4.71
CA LYS A 53 -4.50 -15.92 5.56
C LYS A 53 -5.40 -16.91 4.83
N MET A 54 -6.05 -16.50 3.76
CA MET A 54 -6.80 -17.43 2.89
C MET A 54 -5.85 -18.33 2.07
N LEU A 55 -4.67 -17.84 1.74
CA LEU A 55 -3.65 -18.59 1.01
C LEU A 55 -2.82 -19.49 1.93
N ASP A 56 -2.55 -19.01 3.12
CA ASP A 56 -1.78 -19.69 4.15
C ASP A 56 -2.42 -19.37 5.51
N SER A 57 -3.05 -20.36 6.13
CA SER A 57 -3.73 -20.19 7.42
C SER A 57 -2.79 -19.72 8.54
N GLN A 58 -1.51 -20.01 8.43
CA GLN A 58 -0.47 -19.59 9.37
C GLN A 58 0.26 -18.31 8.92
N ALA A 59 -0.27 -17.61 7.91
CA ALA A 59 0.34 -16.39 7.40
C ALA A 59 0.59 -15.37 8.52
N LEU A 60 1.72 -14.66 8.42
CA LEU A 60 2.19 -13.66 9.37
C LEU A 60 2.54 -14.22 10.76
N THR A 61 2.76 -15.52 10.85
CA THR A 61 3.32 -16.20 12.01
C THR A 61 4.66 -16.85 11.65
N PRO A 62 5.53 -17.18 12.64
CA PRO A 62 6.77 -17.87 12.37
C PRO A 62 6.62 -19.26 11.72
N GLU A 63 5.48 -19.87 11.87
CA GLU A 63 5.14 -21.20 11.34
C GLU A 63 4.58 -21.15 9.92
N GLY A 64 4.18 -19.99 9.44
CA GLY A 64 3.61 -19.81 8.11
C GLY A 64 4.65 -19.79 6.99
N LYS A 65 4.24 -20.10 5.79
CA LYS A 65 5.01 -19.92 4.57
C LYS A 65 5.17 -18.43 4.24
N ILE A 66 4.10 -17.66 4.44
CA ILE A 66 4.11 -16.20 4.37
C ILE A 66 4.41 -15.67 5.77
N LYS A 67 5.63 -15.24 6.01
CA LYS A 67 6.05 -14.72 7.31
C LYS A 67 5.88 -13.22 7.44
N SER A 68 6.11 -12.50 6.36
CA SER A 68 6.00 -11.04 6.32
C SER A 68 5.64 -10.57 4.91
N TYR A 69 5.13 -9.36 4.82
CA TYR A 69 4.90 -8.69 3.55
C TYR A 69 5.27 -7.22 3.62
N LYS A 70 5.56 -6.66 2.47
CA LYS A 70 5.80 -5.24 2.29
C LYS A 70 5.15 -4.79 0.98
N ILE A 71 4.51 -3.64 0.99
CA ILE A 71 3.96 -3.04 -0.22
C ILE A 71 5.10 -2.46 -1.06
N ASP A 72 5.20 -2.87 -2.31
CA ASP A 72 6.13 -2.26 -3.26
C ASP A 72 5.54 -0.93 -3.75
N LYS A 73 6.02 0.15 -3.19
CA LYS A 73 5.55 1.51 -3.50
C LYS A 73 5.78 1.91 -4.97
N ASN A 74 6.73 1.27 -5.63
CA ASN A 74 7.01 1.54 -7.04
C ASN A 74 6.02 0.86 -7.99
N SER A 75 5.34 -0.19 -7.53
CA SER A 75 4.32 -0.90 -8.32
C SER A 75 2.93 -0.24 -8.24
N LEU A 76 2.75 0.69 -7.33
CA LEU A 76 1.45 1.32 -7.05
C LEU A 76 0.95 2.13 -8.26
N ALA A 77 -0.23 1.77 -8.75
CA ALA A 77 -0.85 2.39 -9.91
C ALA A 77 -2.38 2.36 -9.84
N HIS A 78 -3.02 3.28 -10.55
CA HIS A 78 -4.45 3.20 -10.78
C HIS A 78 -4.78 2.12 -11.81
N ASN A 79 -5.80 1.31 -11.52
CA ASN A 79 -6.35 0.40 -12.49
C ASN A 79 -7.25 1.17 -13.46
N PRO A 80 -7.06 1.04 -14.78
CA PRO A 80 -7.95 1.68 -15.77
C PRO A 80 -9.43 1.27 -15.63
N MET A 81 -9.69 0.10 -15.07
CA MET A 81 -11.05 -0.42 -14.80
C MET A 81 -11.62 0.06 -13.46
N GLY A 82 -10.90 0.91 -12.74
CA GLY A 82 -11.23 1.40 -11.40
C GLY A 82 -10.44 0.71 -10.29
N GLY A 83 -10.13 1.45 -9.23
CA GLY A 83 -9.38 0.96 -8.08
C GLY A 83 -7.87 1.08 -8.22
N LEU A 84 -7.16 0.36 -7.39
CA LEU A 84 -5.71 0.40 -7.28
C LEU A 84 -5.08 -0.97 -7.59
N MET A 85 -3.89 -0.91 -8.16
CA MET A 85 -3.03 -2.08 -8.35
C MET A 85 -1.72 -1.85 -7.61
N PHE A 86 -1.23 -2.86 -6.93
CA PHE A 86 0.06 -2.84 -6.25
C PHE A 86 0.57 -4.26 -6.02
N ASP A 87 1.88 -4.39 -5.88
CA ASP A 87 2.53 -5.65 -5.56
C ASP A 87 2.94 -5.70 -4.10
N LEU A 88 2.81 -6.87 -3.50
CA LEU A 88 3.40 -7.19 -2.21
C LEU A 88 4.68 -7.98 -2.41
N ILE A 89 5.73 -7.59 -1.70
CA ILE A 89 6.97 -8.34 -1.58
C ILE A 89 6.84 -9.23 -0.35
N ILE A 90 6.96 -10.53 -0.54
CA ILE A 90 6.76 -11.53 0.50
C ILE A 90 8.10 -11.98 1.07
N ASN A 91 8.18 -12.07 2.40
CA ASN A 91 9.38 -12.54 3.12
C ASN A 91 10.66 -11.75 2.79
N GLY A 92 10.53 -10.50 2.36
CA GLY A 92 11.68 -9.67 1.98
C GLY A 92 12.37 -10.06 0.68
N ASP A 93 11.86 -11.03 -0.06
CA ASP A 93 12.39 -11.46 -1.34
C ASP A 93 11.64 -10.78 -2.49
N LYS A 94 12.33 -9.93 -3.26
CA LYS A 94 11.76 -9.16 -4.37
C LYS A 94 11.23 -10.01 -5.52
N GLU A 95 11.62 -11.27 -5.59
CA GLU A 95 11.14 -12.20 -6.60
C GLU A 95 9.90 -12.99 -6.16
N VAL A 96 9.59 -12.93 -4.86
CA VAL A 96 8.40 -13.55 -4.27
C VAL A 96 7.34 -12.48 -4.10
N THR A 97 6.53 -12.30 -5.14
CA THR A 97 5.52 -11.23 -5.17
C THR A 97 4.12 -11.74 -5.43
N ILE A 98 3.17 -11.00 -4.91
CA ILE A 98 1.75 -11.17 -5.20
C ILE A 98 1.16 -9.79 -5.53
N GLY A 99 0.66 -9.64 -6.76
CA GLY A 99 -0.02 -8.43 -7.20
C GLY A 99 -1.48 -8.46 -6.77
N TYR A 100 -1.96 -7.33 -6.27
CA TYR A 100 -3.36 -7.11 -5.90
C TYR A 100 -4.02 -6.12 -6.84
N VAL A 101 -5.25 -6.41 -7.21
CA VAL A 101 -6.19 -5.46 -7.80
C VAL A 101 -7.32 -5.26 -6.79
N VAL A 102 -7.49 -4.03 -6.32
CA VAL A 102 -8.43 -3.68 -5.26
C VAL A 102 -9.34 -2.56 -5.75
N THR A 103 -10.64 -2.72 -5.57
CA THR A 103 -11.64 -1.69 -5.82
C THR A 103 -12.29 -1.23 -4.52
N GLU A 104 -12.86 -0.04 -4.55
CA GLU A 104 -13.62 0.54 -3.44
C GLU A 104 -15.10 0.59 -3.81
N ASP A 105 -15.96 0.12 -2.92
CA ASP A 105 -17.40 0.19 -3.10
C ASP A 105 -17.98 1.54 -2.67
N GLU A 106 -19.27 1.74 -2.90
CA GLU A 106 -19.98 2.97 -2.55
C GLU A 106 -19.96 3.29 -1.04
N ASN A 107 -19.69 2.31 -0.21
CA ASN A 107 -19.59 2.45 1.25
C ASN A 107 -18.16 2.69 1.75
N GLY A 108 -17.20 2.80 0.84
CA GLY A 108 -15.79 2.97 1.18
C GLY A 108 -15.09 1.71 1.66
N ASN A 109 -15.62 0.54 1.33
CA ASN A 109 -14.96 -0.74 1.64
C ASN A 109 -14.13 -1.21 0.46
N PHE A 110 -12.97 -1.80 0.75
CA PHE A 110 -12.08 -2.32 -0.27
C PHE A 110 -12.35 -3.79 -0.54
N HIS A 111 -12.42 -4.13 -1.80
CA HIS A 111 -12.60 -5.49 -2.30
C HIS A 111 -11.42 -5.89 -3.17
N ARG A 112 -10.92 -7.09 -2.94
CA ARG A 112 -9.87 -7.66 -3.77
C ARG A 112 -10.52 -8.34 -4.97
N ASP A 113 -10.34 -7.78 -6.15
CA ASP A 113 -10.93 -8.31 -7.38
C ASP A 113 -10.03 -9.31 -8.09
N GLY A 114 -8.73 -9.21 -7.90
CA GLY A 114 -7.80 -10.13 -8.53
C GLY A 114 -6.44 -10.17 -7.86
N THR A 115 -5.70 -11.23 -8.17
CA THR A 115 -4.31 -11.39 -7.75
C THR A 115 -3.47 -11.97 -8.87
N VAL A 116 -2.22 -11.56 -8.94
CA VAL A 116 -1.20 -12.09 -9.85
C VAL A 116 -0.03 -12.58 -9.02
N TRP A 117 0.36 -13.83 -9.22
CA TRP A 117 1.41 -14.47 -8.43
C TRP A 117 2.69 -14.62 -9.24
N SER A 118 3.83 -14.29 -8.63
CA SER A 118 5.11 -14.62 -9.23
C SER A 118 5.35 -16.14 -9.18
N PRO A 119 6.15 -16.68 -10.11
CA PRO A 119 6.47 -18.12 -10.10
C PRO A 119 7.08 -18.58 -8.77
N LYS A 120 7.92 -17.77 -8.14
CA LYS A 120 8.49 -18.07 -6.84
C LYS A 120 7.46 -18.08 -5.72
N PHE A 121 6.49 -17.18 -5.76
CA PHE A 121 5.39 -17.19 -4.79
C PHE A 121 4.54 -18.47 -4.95
N THR A 122 4.24 -18.86 -6.17
CA THR A 122 3.51 -20.11 -6.45
C THR A 122 4.25 -21.32 -5.88
N LYS A 123 5.58 -21.37 -6.06
CA LYS A 123 6.43 -22.42 -5.46
C LYS A 123 6.43 -22.39 -3.93
N LEU A 124 6.44 -21.20 -3.34
CA LEU A 124 6.38 -21.04 -1.88
C LEU A 124 5.11 -21.66 -1.30
N ILE A 125 3.97 -21.42 -1.94
CA ILE A 125 2.65 -21.88 -1.45
C ILE A 125 2.42 -23.36 -1.75
N TYR A 126 2.70 -23.81 -2.97
CA TYR A 126 2.36 -25.17 -3.45
C TYR A 126 3.54 -26.14 -3.51
N GLY A 127 4.77 -25.66 -3.31
CA GLY A 127 5.97 -26.46 -3.48
C GLY A 127 6.35 -26.71 -4.94
N THR A 128 7.46 -27.41 -5.15
CA THR A 128 8.07 -27.60 -6.49
C THR A 128 7.39 -28.65 -7.37
N ASN A 129 6.47 -29.44 -6.83
CA ASN A 129 6.01 -30.68 -7.47
C ASN A 129 4.74 -30.54 -8.34
N LYS A 130 4.21 -29.35 -8.52
CA LYS A 130 2.94 -29.21 -9.24
C LYS A 130 3.02 -28.61 -10.65
N CYS A 131 4.19 -28.15 -11.06
CA CYS A 131 4.39 -27.56 -12.39
C CYS A 131 5.10 -28.47 -13.40
N ASP A 132 5.55 -29.66 -13.00
CA ASP A 132 6.31 -30.58 -13.87
C ASP A 132 5.50 -31.79 -14.40
N THR A 133 4.20 -31.76 -14.25
CA THR A 133 3.36 -32.78 -14.92
C THR A 133 2.83 -32.22 -16.23
N LYS A 134 3.63 -32.36 -17.23
CA LYS A 134 3.14 -32.52 -18.61
C LYS A 134 3.07 -34.00 -18.90
#